data_112cf557e4c2c0a055d8ebf4883b26fc
#
_entry.id   112cf557e4c2c0a055d8ebf4883b26fc
#
_cell.length_a   1.000
_cell.length_b   1.000
_cell.length_c   1.000
_cell.angle_alpha   90.00
_cell.angle_beta   90.00
_cell.angle_gamma   90.00
#
_symmetry.space_group_name_H-M   'P 1'
#
loop_
_entity.id
_entity.type
_entity.pdbx_description
1 polymer ?
#
loop_
_entity_poly.entity_id
_entity_poly.type
_entity_poly.pdbx_seq_one_letter_code
_entity_poly.pdbx_strand_id
1 'polypeptide(L)'
;MPQTHAPRTDGARSLGQASQDTAAELKAATAARLRGAHRAGLRRARLAVCVLVLMLLALLVASILLGGVERIPAGDILPAAFGMRTGLADYVIFRIRMPRALAALLAGALFGLSGALYQRLIRNPLATPDIVGISAGAGAGATTMLLFAPAVPFGTSLAGLGGAFALVATVLALSRRGGGVDTYRLVLVGIGLSAVCTAYVNYLFTVAGQHGIAQVMRWLVGSVNDATWEGVSTLAGALAVCGLCTALLDRALGSMALGDQLALGLGTRVGAARIATLLVGAAAAALATSVTGPIGFVSLISGPIAIRLVGADRSVALAVPIGAVIVLGADVLAQHGALISPVPTGVLTALLGAPYFVWLILRRRQGATA
;
A
#
# COMPACT_ATOMS: atom_id res chain seq x y z
N MET A 1 83.18 29.42 21.60
CA MET A 1 82.08 28.42 21.53
C MET A 1 80.77 29.13 21.24
N PRO A 2 80.15 29.02 20.10
CA PRO A 2 78.87 29.67 19.83
C PRO A 2 77.73 28.73 20.25
N GLN A 3 76.75 29.32 21.00
CA GLN A 3 75.53 28.69 21.43
C GLN A 3 74.64 28.52 20.20
N THR A 4 74.29 27.28 19.86
CA THR A 4 73.26 26.90 18.82
C THR A 4 71.90 27.15 19.44
N HIS A 5 71.21 28.20 18.98
CA HIS A 5 69.76 28.36 19.16
C HIS A 5 69.00 27.30 18.40
N ALA A 6 68.30 26.45 19.13
CA ALA A 6 67.29 25.57 18.53
C ALA A 6 66.07 26.39 18.02
N PRO A 7 65.62 26.24 16.77
CA PRO A 7 64.48 27.00 16.29
C PRO A 7 63.17 26.25 16.49
N ARG A 8 62.25 26.93 17.13
CA ARG A 8 60.81 27.02 16.87
C ARG A 8 59.99 25.72 16.69
N THR A 9 59.50 25.22 17.82
CA THR A 9 58.35 24.28 17.88
C THR A 9 56.98 24.98 17.85
N ASP A 10 56.91 26.30 17.81
CA ASP A 10 55.67 27.10 17.91
C ASP A 10 54.84 27.09 16.60
N GLY A 11 55.48 27.07 15.43
CA GLY A 11 54.79 27.07 14.14
C GLY A 11 54.04 25.79 13.84
N ALA A 12 54.52 24.62 14.30
CA ALA A 12 53.84 23.34 14.10
C ALA A 12 52.61 23.20 15.01
N ARG A 13 52.64 23.77 16.21
CA ARG A 13 51.50 23.80 17.15
C ARG A 13 50.38 24.71 16.66
N SER A 14 50.67 25.87 16.10
CA SER A 14 49.69 26.81 15.56
C SER A 14 48.98 26.25 14.30
N LEU A 15 49.68 25.55 13.42
CA LEU A 15 49.11 24.88 12.27
C LEU A 15 48.20 23.72 12.66
N GLY A 16 48.56 22.96 13.69
CA GLY A 16 47.75 21.86 14.22
C GLY A 16 46.46 22.39 14.88
N GLN A 17 46.51 23.48 15.60
CA GLN A 17 45.33 24.12 16.21
C GLN A 17 44.41 24.71 15.14
N ALA A 18 44.90 25.45 14.15
CA ALA A 18 44.11 25.98 13.06
C ALA A 18 43.39 24.88 12.25
N SER A 19 44.04 23.73 12.01
CA SER A 19 43.47 22.58 11.37
C SER A 19 42.33 21.94 12.20
N GLN A 20 42.49 21.86 13.53
CA GLN A 20 41.48 21.34 14.46
C GLN A 20 40.27 22.27 14.53
N ASP A 21 40.47 23.59 14.60
CA ASP A 21 39.40 24.57 14.64
C ASP A 21 38.59 24.58 13.35
N THR A 22 39.25 24.51 12.18
CA THR A 22 38.57 24.41 10.87
C THR A 22 37.74 23.10 10.76
N ALA A 23 38.29 22.00 11.28
CA ALA A 23 37.55 20.71 11.30
C ALA A 23 36.33 20.74 12.26
N ALA A 24 36.47 21.42 13.40
CA ALA A 24 35.37 21.61 14.35
C ALA A 24 34.26 22.51 13.77
N GLU A 25 34.61 23.61 13.11
CA GLU A 25 33.68 24.49 12.42
C GLU A 25 32.93 23.77 11.28
N LEU A 26 33.64 22.98 10.47
CA LEU A 26 33.04 22.18 9.40
C LEU A 26 32.06 21.14 9.94
N LYS A 27 32.42 20.47 11.05
CA LYS A 27 31.54 19.53 11.76
C LYS A 27 30.28 20.23 12.29
N ALA A 28 30.45 21.39 12.92
CA ALA A 28 29.34 22.17 13.45
C ALA A 28 28.40 22.67 12.35
N ALA A 29 28.95 23.20 11.25
CA ALA A 29 28.18 23.62 10.07
C ALA A 29 27.43 22.46 9.41
N THR A 30 28.07 21.31 9.28
CA THR A 30 27.46 20.10 8.75
C THR A 30 26.32 19.60 9.64
N ALA A 31 26.55 19.56 10.96
CA ALA A 31 25.53 19.19 11.94
C ALA A 31 24.34 20.17 11.94
N ALA A 32 24.59 21.47 11.77
CA ALA A 32 23.54 22.48 11.65
C ALA A 32 22.71 22.29 10.37
N ARG A 33 23.35 22.02 9.21
CA ARG A 33 22.70 21.71 7.94
C ARG A 33 21.85 20.45 8.04
N LEU A 34 22.38 19.38 8.63
CA LEU A 34 21.65 18.12 8.84
C LEU A 34 20.42 18.31 9.74
N ARG A 35 20.57 19.07 10.85
CA ARG A 35 19.44 19.41 11.73
C ARG A 35 18.39 20.26 11.02
N GLY A 36 18.81 21.21 10.19
CA GLY A 36 17.91 22.03 9.36
C GLY A 36 17.12 21.19 8.35
N ALA A 37 17.82 20.33 7.61
CA ALA A 37 17.21 19.42 6.65
C ALA A 37 16.23 18.44 7.33
N HIS A 38 16.60 17.90 8.49
CA HIS A 38 15.73 17.02 9.28
C HIS A 38 14.44 17.74 9.75
N ARG A 39 14.57 18.98 10.27
CA ARG A 39 13.40 19.79 10.69
C ARG A 39 12.50 20.15 9.51
N ALA A 40 13.07 20.50 8.36
CA ALA A 40 12.30 20.77 7.14
C ALA A 40 11.55 19.50 6.65
N GLY A 41 12.20 18.33 6.69
CA GLY A 41 11.59 17.05 6.40
C GLY A 41 10.42 16.71 7.34
N LEU A 42 10.57 16.98 8.65
CA LEU A 42 9.50 16.80 9.64
C LEU A 42 8.30 17.71 9.39
N ARG A 43 8.54 18.98 9.04
CA ARG A 43 7.46 19.95 8.72
C ARG A 43 6.69 19.50 7.47
N ARG A 44 7.39 19.09 6.40
CA ARG A 44 6.77 18.56 5.18
C ARG A 44 5.93 17.31 5.49
N ALA A 45 6.45 16.38 6.29
CA ALA A 45 5.73 15.18 6.68
C ALA A 45 4.45 15.52 7.47
N ARG A 46 4.52 16.44 8.44
CA ARG A 46 3.34 16.88 9.20
C ARG A 46 2.29 17.54 8.30
N LEU A 47 2.72 18.44 7.41
CA LEU A 47 1.82 19.08 6.46
C LEU A 47 1.16 18.05 5.53
N ALA A 48 1.91 17.09 5.00
CA ALA A 48 1.38 16.02 4.16
C ALA A 48 0.34 15.18 4.92
N VAL A 49 0.61 14.81 6.18
CA VAL A 49 -0.35 14.08 7.02
C VAL A 49 -1.61 14.93 7.27
N CYS A 50 -1.46 16.21 7.64
CA CYS A 50 -2.62 17.08 7.85
C CYS A 50 -3.50 17.20 6.59
N VAL A 51 -2.87 17.40 5.42
CA VAL A 51 -3.59 17.49 4.13
C VAL A 51 -4.29 16.17 3.82
N LEU A 52 -3.63 15.03 3.99
CA LEU A 52 -4.23 13.72 3.76
C LEU A 52 -5.39 13.42 4.71
N VAL A 53 -5.27 13.78 6.00
CA VAL A 53 -6.35 13.62 6.97
C VAL A 53 -7.54 14.50 6.60
N LEU A 54 -7.32 15.77 6.27
CA LEU A 54 -8.38 16.67 5.82
C LEU A 54 -9.05 16.16 4.54
N MET A 55 -8.27 15.65 3.59
CA MET A 55 -8.78 15.08 2.35
C MET A 55 -9.59 13.81 2.60
N LEU A 56 -9.14 12.92 3.50
CA LEU A 56 -9.88 11.73 3.89
C LEU A 56 -11.21 12.09 4.58
N LEU A 57 -11.19 13.06 5.49
CA LEU A 57 -12.42 13.53 6.14
C LEU A 57 -13.39 14.14 5.13
N ALA A 58 -12.89 14.98 4.21
CA ALA A 58 -13.72 15.58 3.16
C ALA A 58 -14.32 14.51 2.23
N LEU A 59 -13.53 13.52 1.81
CA LEU A 59 -14.00 12.42 0.96
C LEU A 59 -14.99 11.52 1.71
N LEU A 60 -14.75 11.25 3.00
CA LEU A 60 -15.66 10.46 3.82
C LEU A 60 -17.01 11.17 3.96
N VAL A 61 -16.99 12.45 4.28
CA VAL A 61 -18.20 13.28 4.34
C VAL A 61 -18.90 13.31 2.98
N ALA A 62 -18.16 13.54 1.89
CA ALA A 62 -18.71 13.53 0.54
C ALA A 62 -19.35 12.18 0.19
N SER A 63 -18.71 11.05 0.51
CA SER A 63 -19.25 9.70 0.27
C SER A 63 -20.54 9.45 1.02
N ILE A 64 -20.66 9.93 2.27
CA ILE A 64 -21.86 9.75 3.10
C ILE A 64 -22.97 10.70 2.67
N LEU A 65 -22.67 11.97 2.44
CA LEU A 65 -23.68 13.00 2.13
C LEU A 65 -24.18 12.91 0.69
N LEU A 66 -23.24 12.75 -0.26
CA LEU A 66 -23.53 12.81 -1.69
C LEU A 66 -23.72 11.42 -2.31
N GLY A 67 -23.35 10.34 -1.61
CA GLY A 67 -23.26 8.99 -2.16
C GLY A 67 -24.60 8.36 -2.53
N GLY A 68 -24.61 7.64 -3.67
CA GLY A 68 -25.66 6.70 -4.05
C GLY A 68 -26.65 7.19 -5.07
N VAL A 69 -27.30 6.22 -5.74
CA VAL A 69 -28.34 6.43 -6.76
C VAL A 69 -29.62 7.00 -6.12
N GLU A 70 -29.89 6.68 -4.87
CA GLU A 70 -31.05 7.18 -4.13
C GLU A 70 -30.77 8.57 -3.56
N ARG A 71 -31.50 9.56 -4.07
CA ARG A 71 -31.47 10.94 -3.60
C ARG A 71 -32.24 11.04 -2.29
N ILE A 72 -31.52 11.07 -1.16
CA ILE A 72 -32.11 11.42 0.14
C ILE A 72 -32.27 12.94 0.18
N PRO A 73 -33.42 13.49 0.59
CA PRO A 73 -33.56 14.91 0.81
C PRO A 73 -32.51 15.44 1.78
N ALA A 74 -31.87 16.58 1.43
CA ALA A 74 -30.77 17.13 2.23
C ALA A 74 -31.17 17.39 3.71
N GLY A 75 -32.44 17.65 3.96
CA GLY A 75 -33.01 17.84 5.31
C GLY A 75 -32.97 16.58 6.19
N ASP A 76 -32.97 15.38 5.60
CA ASP A 76 -33.02 14.12 6.34
C ASP A 76 -31.61 13.50 6.57
N ILE A 77 -30.60 13.95 5.83
CA ILE A 77 -29.25 13.42 5.91
C ILE A 77 -28.60 13.76 7.26
N LEU A 78 -28.65 15.02 7.69
CA LEU A 78 -28.07 15.46 8.96
C LEU A 78 -28.75 14.83 10.18
N PRO A 79 -30.09 14.84 10.31
CA PRO A 79 -30.77 14.15 11.40
C PRO A 79 -30.47 12.65 11.44
N ALA A 80 -30.47 11.98 10.29
CA ALA A 80 -30.11 10.56 10.20
C ALA A 80 -28.65 10.30 10.64
N ALA A 81 -27.70 11.13 10.21
CA ALA A 81 -26.30 11.00 10.60
C ALA A 81 -26.06 11.15 12.12
N PHE A 82 -26.93 11.89 12.82
CA PHE A 82 -26.91 12.04 14.28
C PHE A 82 -27.82 11.04 15.02
N GLY A 83 -28.32 10.00 14.34
CA GLY A 83 -29.11 8.92 14.95
C GLY A 83 -30.59 9.29 15.22
N MET A 84 -31.06 10.39 14.69
CA MET A 84 -32.50 10.68 14.67
C MET A 84 -33.16 9.80 13.61
N ARG A 85 -33.90 8.79 14.04
CA ARG A 85 -34.50 7.78 13.16
C ARG A 85 -35.42 8.41 12.13
N THR A 86 -34.96 8.54 10.89
CA THR A 86 -35.68 9.11 9.75
C THR A 86 -36.10 8.01 8.73
N GLY A 87 -36.30 6.78 9.18
CA GLY A 87 -36.77 5.69 8.35
C GLY A 87 -35.80 5.24 7.25
N LEU A 88 -36.11 5.56 5.98
CA LEU A 88 -35.30 5.13 4.82
C LEU A 88 -33.89 5.75 4.83
N ALA A 89 -33.76 7.00 5.24
CA ALA A 89 -32.48 7.70 5.28
C ALA A 89 -31.48 7.05 6.25
N ASP A 90 -31.96 6.63 7.42
CA ASP A 90 -31.16 5.92 8.43
C ASP A 90 -30.63 4.60 7.87
N TYR A 91 -31.49 3.80 7.23
CA TYR A 91 -31.10 2.55 6.60
C TYR A 91 -30.02 2.76 5.52
N VAL A 92 -30.22 3.73 4.61
CA VAL A 92 -29.29 4.00 3.52
C VAL A 92 -27.93 4.49 4.05
N ILE A 93 -27.92 5.37 5.06
CA ILE A 93 -26.67 5.90 5.62
C ILE A 93 -25.92 4.79 6.38
N PHE A 94 -26.55 4.11 7.33
CA PHE A 94 -25.86 3.20 8.21
C PHE A 94 -25.66 1.79 7.63
N ARG A 95 -26.50 1.35 6.68
CA ARG A 95 -26.42 0.00 6.12
C ARG A 95 -25.76 -0.05 4.74
N ILE A 96 -25.73 1.06 3.99
CA ILE A 96 -25.20 1.09 2.64
C ILE A 96 -23.99 2.03 2.56
N ARG A 97 -24.15 3.34 2.86
CA ARG A 97 -23.11 4.33 2.60
C ARG A 97 -21.92 4.25 3.56
N MET A 98 -22.17 4.11 4.86
CA MET A 98 -21.08 4.03 5.84
C MET A 98 -20.19 2.79 5.67
N PRO A 99 -20.73 1.56 5.57
CA PRO A 99 -19.89 0.39 5.33
C PRO A 99 -19.09 0.52 4.05
N ARG A 100 -19.69 1.02 2.96
CA ARG A 100 -19.01 1.24 1.68
C ARG A 100 -17.85 2.23 1.80
N ALA A 101 -18.08 3.40 2.39
CA ALA A 101 -17.05 4.44 2.56
C ALA A 101 -15.89 3.94 3.45
N LEU A 102 -16.20 3.26 4.56
CA LEU A 102 -15.20 2.69 5.46
C LEU A 102 -14.44 1.53 4.81
N ALA A 103 -15.10 0.66 4.06
CA ALA A 103 -14.44 -0.40 3.32
C ALA A 103 -13.48 0.15 2.26
N ALA A 104 -13.89 1.21 1.52
CA ALA A 104 -13.03 1.89 0.56
C ALA A 104 -11.77 2.47 1.22
N LEU A 105 -11.94 3.15 2.36
CA LEU A 105 -10.86 3.72 3.14
C LEU A 105 -9.89 2.64 3.64
N LEU A 106 -10.42 1.59 4.29
CA LEU A 106 -9.60 0.55 4.91
C LEU A 106 -8.92 -0.36 3.89
N ALA A 107 -9.62 -0.76 2.82
CA ALA A 107 -9.03 -1.53 1.75
C ALA A 107 -7.93 -0.74 1.02
N GLY A 108 -8.18 0.55 0.74
CA GLY A 108 -7.18 1.44 0.18
C GLY A 108 -5.94 1.56 1.07
N ALA A 109 -6.13 1.70 2.38
CA ALA A 109 -5.05 1.71 3.37
C ALA A 109 -4.22 0.43 3.34
N LEU A 110 -4.86 -0.74 3.29
CA LEU A 110 -4.20 -2.04 3.23
C LEU A 110 -3.44 -2.24 1.91
N PHE A 111 -4.02 -1.89 0.76
CA PHE A 111 -3.31 -1.94 -0.52
C PHE A 111 -2.12 -0.98 -0.53
N GLY A 112 -2.25 0.23 0.02
CA GLY A 112 -1.17 1.20 0.15
C GLY A 112 -0.03 0.67 1.03
N LEU A 113 -0.36 0.07 2.18
CA LEU A 113 0.60 -0.58 3.08
C LEU A 113 1.34 -1.71 2.37
N SER A 114 0.59 -2.63 1.75
CA SER A 114 1.15 -3.77 1.02
C SER A 114 2.12 -3.32 -0.07
N GLY A 115 1.70 -2.40 -0.93
CA GLY A 115 2.54 -1.88 -2.00
C GLY A 115 3.85 -1.28 -1.49
N ALA A 116 3.77 -0.43 -0.45
CA ALA A 116 4.96 0.21 0.12
C ALA A 116 5.93 -0.81 0.75
N LEU A 117 5.43 -1.87 1.40
CA LEU A 117 6.26 -2.94 1.93
C LEU A 117 7.01 -3.70 0.82
N TYR A 118 6.31 -4.09 -0.25
CA TYR A 118 6.94 -4.77 -1.40
C TYR A 118 7.97 -3.87 -2.10
N GLN A 119 7.65 -2.60 -2.32
CA GLN A 119 8.55 -1.63 -2.95
C GLN A 119 9.81 -1.40 -2.13
N ARG A 120 9.69 -1.28 -0.81
CA ARG A 120 10.82 -1.10 0.10
C ARG A 120 11.69 -2.38 0.15
N LEU A 121 11.05 -3.54 0.21
CA LEU A 121 11.74 -4.83 0.29
C LEU A 121 12.50 -5.19 -0.99
N ILE A 122 11.86 -5.03 -2.15
CA ILE A 122 12.44 -5.35 -3.48
C ILE A 122 13.34 -4.19 -3.96
N ARG A 123 13.30 -3.03 -3.28
CA ARG A 123 14.01 -1.80 -3.67
C ARG A 123 13.64 -1.35 -5.08
N ASN A 124 12.41 -1.62 -5.47
CA ASN A 124 11.86 -1.24 -6.76
C ASN A 124 10.51 -0.56 -6.56
N PRO A 125 10.32 0.73 -6.91
CA PRO A 125 9.06 1.42 -6.74
C PRO A 125 7.93 0.93 -7.67
N LEU A 126 8.23 0.02 -8.59
CA LEU A 126 7.26 -0.65 -9.45
C LEU A 126 6.85 -2.02 -8.91
N ALA A 127 7.40 -2.44 -7.76
CA ALA A 127 7.01 -3.69 -7.13
C ALA A 127 5.61 -3.59 -6.54
N THR A 128 4.81 -4.62 -6.76
CA THR A 128 3.45 -4.76 -6.24
C THR A 128 3.27 -6.13 -5.59
N PRO A 129 2.30 -6.31 -4.70
CA PRO A 129 1.98 -7.62 -4.13
C PRO A 129 1.58 -8.65 -5.21
N ASP A 130 1.10 -8.20 -6.36
CA ASP A 130 0.70 -9.07 -7.48
C ASP A 130 1.88 -9.81 -8.13
N ILE A 131 3.13 -9.33 -7.92
CA ILE A 131 4.33 -10.07 -8.34
C ILE A 131 4.40 -11.46 -7.71
N VAL A 132 3.82 -11.62 -6.52
CA VAL A 132 3.73 -12.93 -5.83
C VAL A 132 2.41 -13.66 -6.17
N GLY A 133 1.56 -13.05 -7.01
CA GLY A 133 0.34 -13.65 -7.54
C GLY A 133 -0.87 -13.59 -6.62
N ILE A 134 -0.89 -12.68 -5.63
CA ILE A 134 -1.97 -12.60 -4.64
C ILE A 134 -3.34 -12.48 -5.31
N SER A 135 -3.50 -11.53 -6.23
CA SER A 135 -4.78 -11.32 -6.94
C SER A 135 -5.15 -12.51 -7.82
N ALA A 136 -4.18 -13.18 -8.44
CA ALA A 136 -4.42 -14.35 -9.27
C ALA A 136 -4.87 -15.55 -8.44
N GLY A 137 -4.21 -15.82 -7.31
CA GLY A 137 -4.62 -16.87 -6.38
C GLY A 137 -5.99 -16.60 -5.76
N ALA A 138 -6.25 -15.35 -5.34
CA ALA A 138 -7.55 -14.94 -4.84
C ALA A 138 -8.64 -15.11 -5.92
N GLY A 139 -8.35 -14.71 -7.16
CA GLY A 139 -9.24 -14.86 -8.29
C GLY A 139 -9.61 -16.32 -8.57
N ALA A 140 -8.61 -17.21 -8.55
CA ALA A 140 -8.84 -18.64 -8.74
C ALA A 140 -9.75 -19.24 -7.66
N GLY A 141 -9.45 -18.96 -6.38
CA GLY A 141 -10.27 -19.44 -5.26
C GLY A 141 -11.69 -18.88 -5.27
N ALA A 142 -11.83 -17.57 -5.45
CA ALA A 142 -13.13 -16.90 -5.47
C ALA A 142 -13.98 -17.34 -6.66
N THR A 143 -13.39 -17.48 -7.85
CA THR A 143 -14.10 -17.96 -9.06
C THR A 143 -14.62 -19.38 -8.85
N THR A 144 -13.81 -20.27 -8.29
CA THR A 144 -14.23 -21.63 -7.97
C THR A 144 -15.44 -21.63 -7.05
N MET A 145 -15.40 -20.82 -5.98
CA MET A 145 -16.48 -20.75 -5.02
C MET A 145 -17.76 -20.15 -5.59
N LEU A 146 -17.65 -19.07 -6.38
CA LEU A 146 -18.79 -18.41 -7.02
C LEU A 146 -19.52 -19.32 -8.01
N LEU A 147 -18.78 -20.20 -8.70
CA LEU A 147 -19.37 -21.09 -9.71
C LEU A 147 -19.95 -22.38 -9.13
N PHE A 148 -19.27 -22.97 -8.14
CA PHE A 148 -19.65 -24.30 -7.65
C PHE A 148 -20.40 -24.31 -6.31
N ALA A 149 -20.23 -23.25 -5.50
CA ALA A 149 -20.90 -23.16 -4.19
C ALA A 149 -21.29 -21.70 -3.83
N PRO A 150 -22.09 -21.01 -4.69
CA PRO A 150 -22.40 -19.59 -4.49
C PRO A 150 -23.25 -19.31 -3.26
N ALA A 151 -23.95 -20.33 -2.70
CA ALA A 151 -24.84 -20.16 -1.55
C ALA A 151 -24.12 -20.20 -0.20
N VAL A 152 -22.80 -20.51 -0.16
CA VAL A 152 -22.06 -20.59 1.11
C VAL A 152 -21.78 -19.18 1.61
N PRO A 153 -22.28 -18.79 2.82
CA PRO A 153 -22.01 -17.49 3.40
C PRO A 153 -20.50 -17.26 3.54
N PHE A 154 -20.02 -16.08 3.15
CA PHE A 154 -18.59 -15.73 3.16
C PHE A 154 -17.67 -16.64 2.32
N GLY A 155 -18.22 -17.64 1.62
CA GLY A 155 -17.46 -18.64 0.89
C GLY A 155 -16.51 -18.02 -0.11
N THR A 156 -16.95 -17.02 -0.87
CA THR A 156 -16.15 -16.32 -1.88
C THR A 156 -14.95 -15.62 -1.25
N SER A 157 -15.15 -14.90 -0.12
CA SER A 157 -14.09 -14.20 0.61
C SER A 157 -13.08 -15.18 1.20
N LEU A 158 -13.54 -16.26 1.82
CA LEU A 158 -12.69 -17.30 2.40
C LEU A 158 -11.92 -18.07 1.32
N ALA A 159 -12.56 -18.43 0.22
CA ALA A 159 -11.92 -19.11 -0.91
C ALA A 159 -10.90 -18.20 -1.61
N GLY A 160 -11.22 -16.93 -1.79
CA GLY A 160 -10.28 -15.92 -2.30
C GLY A 160 -9.06 -15.76 -1.39
N LEU A 161 -9.28 -15.64 -0.08
CA LEU A 161 -8.21 -15.55 0.92
C LEU A 161 -7.35 -16.84 0.92
N GLY A 162 -7.99 -18.01 0.92
CA GLY A 162 -7.31 -19.30 0.87
C GLY A 162 -6.47 -19.47 -0.40
N GLY A 163 -7.01 -19.10 -1.57
CA GLY A 163 -6.32 -19.12 -2.85
C GLY A 163 -5.11 -18.18 -2.87
N ALA A 164 -5.26 -16.97 -2.34
CA ALA A 164 -4.15 -16.03 -2.23
C ALA A 164 -3.02 -16.59 -1.35
N PHE A 165 -3.34 -17.08 -0.14
CA PHE A 165 -2.32 -17.63 0.76
C PHE A 165 -1.70 -18.94 0.22
N ALA A 166 -2.48 -19.81 -0.41
CA ALA A 166 -1.97 -21.03 -1.03
C ALA A 166 -0.94 -20.69 -2.12
N LEU A 167 -1.25 -19.69 -2.98
CA LEU A 167 -0.32 -19.27 -4.02
C LEU A 167 0.94 -18.64 -3.42
N VAL A 168 0.80 -17.73 -2.46
CA VAL A 168 1.94 -17.09 -1.77
C VAL A 168 2.82 -18.15 -1.09
N ALA A 169 2.23 -19.13 -0.40
CA ALA A 169 2.97 -20.21 0.24
C ALA A 169 3.75 -21.04 -0.79
N THR A 170 3.12 -21.37 -1.92
CA THR A 170 3.75 -22.10 -3.02
C THR A 170 4.90 -21.31 -3.63
N VAL A 171 4.70 -20.02 -3.92
CA VAL A 171 5.75 -19.12 -4.44
C VAL A 171 6.93 -19.04 -3.47
N LEU A 172 6.67 -18.85 -2.17
CA LEU A 172 7.71 -18.81 -1.15
C LEU A 172 8.46 -20.13 -1.04
N ALA A 173 7.76 -21.26 -1.09
CA ALA A 173 8.38 -22.59 -1.02
C ALA A 173 9.33 -22.83 -2.20
N LEU A 174 8.88 -22.54 -3.42
CA LEU A 174 9.66 -22.72 -4.66
C LEU A 174 10.79 -21.70 -4.82
N SER A 175 10.70 -20.54 -4.14
CA SER A 175 11.71 -19.48 -4.22
C SER A 175 12.82 -19.60 -3.16
N ARG A 176 12.74 -20.58 -2.26
CA ARG A 176 13.77 -20.81 -1.24
C ARG A 176 15.02 -21.41 -1.87
N ARG A 177 16.19 -20.85 -1.50
CA ARG A 177 17.51 -21.37 -1.87
C ARG A 177 18.55 -21.00 -0.81
N GLY A 178 19.38 -21.93 -0.40
CA GLY A 178 20.51 -21.65 0.51
C GLY A 178 20.14 -21.00 1.84
N GLY A 179 18.94 -21.33 2.39
CA GLY A 179 18.46 -20.80 3.68
C GLY A 179 17.73 -19.43 3.61
N GLY A 180 17.56 -18.86 2.41
CA GLY A 180 16.85 -17.59 2.21
C GLY A 180 15.86 -17.63 1.05
N VAL A 181 15.15 -16.51 0.83
CA VAL A 181 14.27 -16.31 -0.33
C VAL A 181 15.03 -15.49 -1.37
N ASP A 182 15.19 -16.07 -2.56
CA ASP A 182 15.78 -15.41 -3.71
C ASP A 182 14.73 -14.53 -4.39
N THR A 183 14.98 -13.22 -4.44
CA THR A 183 14.04 -12.23 -4.98
C THR A 183 13.78 -12.43 -6.48
N TYR A 184 14.78 -12.82 -7.26
CA TYR A 184 14.61 -13.08 -8.69
C TYR A 184 13.69 -14.28 -8.93
N ARG A 185 13.93 -15.38 -8.20
CA ARG A 185 13.06 -16.57 -8.25
C ARG A 185 11.64 -16.27 -7.75
N LEU A 186 11.51 -15.47 -6.70
CA LEU A 186 10.20 -15.05 -6.18
C LEU A 186 9.36 -14.40 -7.28
N VAL A 187 9.95 -13.48 -8.04
CA VAL A 187 9.27 -12.80 -9.15
C VAL A 187 8.93 -13.77 -10.28
N LEU A 188 9.90 -14.59 -10.71
CA LEU A 188 9.70 -15.49 -11.84
C LEU A 188 8.65 -16.57 -11.55
N VAL A 189 8.74 -17.20 -10.38
CA VAL A 189 7.76 -18.22 -9.93
C VAL A 189 6.39 -17.59 -9.73
N GLY A 190 6.33 -16.37 -9.14
CA GLY A 190 5.08 -15.64 -8.95
C GLY A 190 4.37 -15.36 -10.26
N ILE A 191 5.08 -14.87 -11.29
CA ILE A 191 4.52 -14.62 -12.62
C ILE A 191 4.04 -15.93 -13.26
N GLY A 192 4.86 -17.01 -13.20
CA GLY A 192 4.49 -18.30 -13.76
C GLY A 192 3.24 -18.89 -13.11
N LEU A 193 3.15 -18.89 -11.79
CA LEU A 193 1.98 -19.40 -11.07
C LEU A 193 0.75 -18.51 -11.25
N SER A 194 0.93 -17.19 -11.37
CA SER A 194 -0.17 -16.27 -11.70
C SER A 194 -0.77 -16.59 -13.09
N ALA A 195 0.08 -16.92 -14.08
CA ALA A 195 -0.38 -17.35 -15.40
C ALA A 195 -1.17 -18.65 -15.32
N VAL A 196 -0.75 -19.62 -14.50
CA VAL A 196 -1.51 -20.87 -14.25
C VAL A 196 -2.87 -20.58 -13.63
N CYS A 197 -2.93 -19.72 -12.59
CA CYS A 197 -4.21 -19.33 -11.99
C CYS A 197 -5.12 -18.61 -13.00
N THR A 198 -4.57 -17.73 -13.83
CA THR A 198 -5.34 -17.05 -14.89
C THR A 198 -5.87 -18.04 -15.92
N ALA A 199 -5.04 -18.99 -16.36
CA ALA A 199 -5.48 -20.05 -17.27
C ALA A 199 -6.59 -20.93 -16.65
N TYR A 200 -6.47 -21.23 -15.34
CA TYR A 200 -7.50 -21.94 -14.60
C TYR A 200 -8.82 -21.17 -14.56
N VAL A 201 -8.80 -19.87 -14.24
CA VAL A 201 -10.00 -19.01 -14.27
C VAL A 201 -10.62 -18.97 -15.66
N ASN A 202 -9.82 -18.85 -16.72
CA ASN A 202 -10.31 -18.88 -18.12
C ASN A 202 -10.92 -20.24 -18.47
N TYR A 203 -10.33 -21.33 -18.01
CA TYR A 203 -10.94 -22.67 -18.16
C TYR A 203 -12.30 -22.75 -17.46
N LEU A 204 -12.42 -22.22 -16.24
CA LEU A 204 -13.70 -22.19 -15.53
C LEU A 204 -14.78 -21.42 -16.28
N PHE A 205 -14.44 -20.38 -17.04
CA PHE A 205 -15.41 -19.68 -17.90
C PHE A 205 -15.94 -20.53 -19.04
N THR A 206 -15.21 -21.53 -19.50
CA THR A 206 -15.72 -22.44 -20.55
C THR A 206 -16.78 -23.41 -20.05
N VAL A 207 -16.77 -23.71 -18.74
CA VAL A 207 -17.72 -24.61 -18.09
C VAL A 207 -18.84 -23.90 -17.34
N ALA A 208 -18.73 -22.57 -17.16
CA ALA A 208 -19.69 -21.77 -16.44
C ALA A 208 -20.87 -21.33 -17.32
N GLY A 209 -22.07 -21.29 -16.73
CA GLY A 209 -23.23 -20.65 -17.35
C GLY A 209 -23.08 -19.12 -17.41
N GLN A 210 -23.79 -18.44 -18.31
CA GLN A 210 -23.69 -16.99 -18.55
C GLN A 210 -23.83 -16.12 -17.27
N HIS A 211 -24.77 -16.49 -16.39
CA HIS A 211 -24.99 -15.77 -15.13
C HIS A 211 -23.79 -15.86 -14.17
N GLY A 212 -23.13 -17.02 -14.08
CA GLY A 212 -21.94 -17.21 -13.28
C GLY A 212 -20.76 -16.38 -13.77
N ILE A 213 -20.58 -16.29 -15.08
CA ILE A 213 -19.50 -15.48 -15.69
C ILE A 213 -19.64 -14.01 -15.31
N ALA A 214 -20.85 -13.43 -15.40
CA ALA A 214 -21.08 -12.04 -15.07
C ALA A 214 -20.77 -11.73 -13.59
N GLN A 215 -21.07 -12.65 -12.67
CA GLN A 215 -20.77 -12.50 -11.25
C GLN A 215 -19.26 -12.56 -10.98
N VAL A 216 -18.56 -13.53 -11.58
CA VAL A 216 -17.11 -13.66 -11.48
C VAL A 216 -16.41 -12.43 -12.03
N MET A 217 -16.82 -11.94 -13.21
CA MET A 217 -16.24 -10.75 -13.82
C MET A 217 -16.36 -9.51 -12.91
N ARG A 218 -17.53 -9.30 -12.27
CA ARG A 218 -17.70 -8.22 -11.29
C ARG A 218 -16.75 -8.35 -10.12
N TRP A 219 -16.56 -9.56 -9.61
CA TRP A 219 -15.65 -9.80 -8.49
C TRP A 219 -14.17 -9.58 -8.88
N LEU A 220 -13.75 -10.06 -10.06
CA LEU A 220 -12.37 -9.92 -10.56
C LEU A 220 -11.97 -8.47 -10.87
N VAL A 221 -12.92 -7.60 -11.12
CA VAL A 221 -12.67 -6.17 -11.32
C VAL A 221 -12.43 -5.44 -9.97
N GLY A 222 -13.02 -5.95 -8.91
CA GLY A 222 -12.99 -5.36 -7.58
C GLY A 222 -13.94 -4.17 -7.41
N SER A 223 -14.69 -4.18 -6.31
CA SER A 223 -15.65 -3.14 -5.97
C SER A 223 -15.89 -3.08 -4.46
N VAL A 224 -16.23 -1.91 -3.96
CA VAL A 224 -16.69 -1.70 -2.59
C VAL A 224 -18.21 -1.57 -2.48
N ASN A 225 -18.94 -1.81 -3.58
CA ASN A 225 -20.39 -1.61 -3.63
C ASN A 225 -21.17 -2.48 -2.65
N ASP A 226 -20.73 -3.74 -2.49
CA ASP A 226 -21.41 -4.75 -1.66
C ASP A 226 -20.76 -4.85 -0.26
N ALA A 227 -20.13 -3.78 0.22
CA ALA A 227 -19.45 -3.77 1.50
C ALA A 227 -20.43 -3.88 2.67
N THR A 228 -20.11 -4.74 3.63
CA THR A 228 -20.87 -4.98 4.86
C THR A 228 -20.07 -4.56 6.09
N TRP A 229 -20.73 -4.39 7.24
CA TRP A 229 -20.05 -4.11 8.50
C TRP A 229 -19.09 -5.22 8.93
N GLU A 230 -19.36 -6.46 8.57
CA GLU A 230 -18.45 -7.59 8.81
C GLU A 230 -17.19 -7.46 7.96
N GLY A 231 -17.33 -7.07 6.68
CA GLY A 231 -16.20 -6.73 5.83
C GLY A 231 -15.38 -5.57 6.40
N VAL A 232 -16.04 -4.50 6.88
CA VAL A 232 -15.38 -3.36 7.53
C VAL A 232 -14.60 -3.80 8.77
N SER A 233 -15.19 -4.62 9.63
CA SER A 233 -14.51 -5.13 10.83
C SER A 233 -13.31 -6.01 10.48
N THR A 234 -13.41 -6.84 9.45
CA THR A 234 -12.30 -7.65 8.93
C THR A 234 -11.17 -6.78 8.42
N LEU A 235 -11.47 -5.75 7.60
CA LEU A 235 -10.47 -4.81 7.08
C LEU A 235 -9.82 -3.99 8.20
N ALA A 236 -10.60 -3.54 9.19
CA ALA A 236 -10.09 -2.77 10.33
C ALA A 236 -9.14 -3.64 11.19
N GLY A 237 -9.53 -4.88 11.50
CA GLY A 237 -8.67 -5.84 12.20
C GLY A 237 -7.40 -6.15 11.41
N ALA A 238 -7.53 -6.37 10.09
CA ALA A 238 -6.40 -6.59 9.20
C ALA A 238 -5.42 -5.40 9.21
N LEU A 239 -5.93 -4.17 9.12
CA LEU A 239 -5.10 -2.96 9.14
C LEU A 239 -4.40 -2.78 10.47
N ALA A 240 -5.08 -3.04 11.60
CA ALA A 240 -4.49 -2.97 12.93
C ALA A 240 -3.34 -3.99 13.09
N VAL A 241 -3.57 -5.25 12.72
CA VAL A 241 -2.57 -6.32 12.83
C VAL A 241 -1.40 -6.08 11.88
N CYS A 242 -1.66 -5.85 10.58
CA CYS A 242 -0.61 -5.62 9.59
C CYS A 242 0.16 -4.33 9.89
N GLY A 243 -0.51 -3.28 10.36
CA GLY A 243 0.12 -2.04 10.80
C GLY A 243 1.05 -2.24 11.99
N LEU A 244 0.61 -2.98 13.02
CA LEU A 244 1.44 -3.34 14.17
C LEU A 244 2.66 -4.17 13.74
N CYS A 245 2.45 -5.22 12.95
CA CYS A 245 3.57 -6.02 12.41
C CYS A 245 4.56 -5.18 11.61
N THR A 246 4.06 -4.24 10.80
CA THR A 246 4.91 -3.30 10.04
C THR A 246 5.72 -2.40 10.97
N ALA A 247 5.12 -1.87 12.03
CA ALA A 247 5.82 -1.04 13.01
C ALA A 247 6.94 -1.82 13.73
N LEU A 248 6.71 -3.10 14.03
CA LEU A 248 7.72 -3.99 14.61
C LEU A 248 8.88 -4.29 13.62
N LEU A 249 8.58 -4.34 12.33
CA LEU A 249 9.57 -4.58 11.27
C LEU A 249 10.31 -3.31 10.81
N ASP A 250 9.89 -2.12 11.22
CA ASP A 250 10.42 -0.85 10.68
C ASP A 250 11.94 -0.70 10.90
N ARG A 251 12.45 -1.09 12.07
CA ARG A 251 13.91 -1.08 12.34
C ARG A 251 14.68 -2.01 11.40
N ALA A 252 14.17 -3.22 11.18
CA ALA A 252 14.79 -4.19 10.28
C ALA A 252 14.75 -3.70 8.83
N LEU A 253 13.62 -3.13 8.39
CA LEU A 253 13.47 -2.53 7.06
C LEU A 253 14.42 -1.32 6.88
N GLY A 254 14.63 -0.52 7.93
CA GLY A 254 15.59 0.59 7.92
C GLY A 254 17.02 0.13 7.70
N SER A 255 17.48 -0.88 8.46
CA SER A 255 18.82 -1.44 8.28
C SER A 255 18.99 -2.14 6.91
N MET A 256 17.99 -2.87 6.44
CA MET A 256 18.01 -3.52 5.12
C MET A 256 18.08 -2.50 3.97
N ALA A 257 17.60 -1.27 4.15
CA ALA A 257 17.73 -0.22 3.14
C ALA A 257 19.21 0.15 2.85
N LEU A 258 20.11 -0.03 3.83
CA LEU A 258 21.56 0.21 3.68
C LEU A 258 22.30 -0.91 2.93
N GLY A 259 21.63 -2.02 2.67
CA GLY A 259 22.20 -3.22 2.03
C GLY A 259 22.23 -4.41 2.98
N ASP A 260 22.11 -5.61 2.41
CA ASP A 260 21.97 -6.85 3.18
C ASP A 260 23.21 -7.14 4.04
N GLN A 261 24.41 -6.86 3.51
CA GLN A 261 25.66 -7.09 4.25
C GLN A 261 25.81 -6.14 5.45
N LEU A 262 25.48 -4.86 5.26
CA LEU A 262 25.49 -3.89 6.36
C LEU A 262 24.43 -4.22 7.40
N ALA A 263 23.23 -4.63 6.96
CA ALA A 263 22.16 -5.05 7.86
C ALA A 263 22.55 -6.27 8.72
N LEU A 264 23.26 -7.25 8.12
CA LEU A 264 23.82 -8.40 8.86
C LEU A 264 24.87 -7.93 9.88
N GLY A 265 25.78 -7.03 9.50
CA GLY A 265 26.77 -6.45 10.42
C GLY A 265 26.13 -5.67 11.58
N LEU A 266 24.96 -5.09 11.39
CA LEU A 266 24.15 -4.43 12.43
C LEU A 266 23.28 -5.42 13.26
N GLY A 267 23.45 -6.73 13.06
CA GLY A 267 22.74 -7.77 13.81
C GLY A 267 21.31 -8.05 13.33
N THR A 268 20.89 -7.52 12.18
CA THR A 268 19.56 -7.78 11.62
C THR A 268 19.49 -9.19 11.02
N ARG A 269 18.47 -9.96 11.40
CA ARG A 269 18.16 -11.26 10.79
C ARG A 269 17.47 -11.07 9.44
N VAL A 270 18.26 -10.69 8.41
CA VAL A 270 17.76 -10.27 7.08
C VAL A 270 16.80 -11.29 6.46
N GLY A 271 17.09 -12.59 6.54
CA GLY A 271 16.23 -13.65 5.98
C GLY A 271 14.84 -13.68 6.65
N ALA A 272 14.80 -13.64 7.98
CA ALA A 272 13.53 -13.64 8.74
C ALA A 272 12.74 -12.34 8.51
N ALA A 273 13.40 -11.18 8.53
CA ALA A 273 12.77 -9.89 8.29
C ALA A 273 12.19 -9.80 6.87
N ARG A 274 12.89 -10.36 5.87
CA ARG A 274 12.41 -10.43 4.48
C ARG A 274 11.14 -11.27 4.36
N ILE A 275 11.14 -12.49 4.92
CA ILE A 275 9.97 -13.37 4.90
C ILE A 275 8.79 -12.73 5.65
N ALA A 276 9.03 -12.18 6.85
CA ALA A 276 8.00 -11.53 7.62
C ALA A 276 7.38 -10.34 6.87
N THR A 277 8.20 -9.51 6.21
CA THR A 277 7.71 -8.38 5.41
C THR A 277 6.88 -8.84 4.20
N LEU A 278 7.32 -9.89 3.50
CA LEU A 278 6.56 -10.50 2.40
C LEU A 278 5.21 -11.01 2.89
N LEU A 279 5.18 -11.70 4.02
CA LEU A 279 3.94 -12.26 4.59
C LEU A 279 2.99 -11.16 5.07
N VAL A 280 3.48 -10.12 5.74
CA VAL A 280 2.65 -8.98 6.18
C VAL A 280 2.07 -8.24 4.97
N GLY A 281 2.88 -7.96 3.96
CA GLY A 281 2.41 -7.33 2.73
C GLY A 281 1.41 -8.21 1.96
N ALA A 282 1.66 -9.52 1.90
CA ALA A 282 0.72 -10.47 1.30
C ALA A 282 -0.60 -10.56 2.07
N ALA A 283 -0.54 -10.63 3.39
CA ALA A 283 -1.73 -10.66 4.24
C ALA A 283 -2.57 -9.37 4.08
N ALA A 284 -1.93 -8.19 4.05
CA ALA A 284 -2.62 -6.93 3.84
C ALA A 284 -3.37 -6.91 2.50
N ALA A 285 -2.70 -7.30 1.39
CA ALA A 285 -3.35 -7.35 0.08
C ALA A 285 -4.42 -8.45 -0.01
N ALA A 286 -4.16 -9.66 0.52
CA ALA A 286 -5.10 -10.78 0.46
C ALA A 286 -6.38 -10.50 1.26
N LEU A 287 -6.26 -9.92 2.47
CA LEU A 287 -7.41 -9.55 3.29
C LEU A 287 -8.21 -8.40 2.67
N ALA A 288 -7.55 -7.42 2.05
CA ALA A 288 -8.25 -6.39 1.28
C ALA A 288 -9.00 -7.01 0.09
N THR A 289 -8.32 -7.85 -0.70
CA THR A 289 -8.89 -8.51 -1.87
C THR A 289 -10.05 -9.46 -1.52
N SER A 290 -10.00 -10.15 -0.38
CA SER A 290 -11.07 -11.06 0.03
C SER A 290 -12.41 -10.36 0.30
N VAL A 291 -12.37 -9.07 0.67
CA VAL A 291 -13.57 -8.27 0.94
C VAL A 291 -14.01 -7.46 -0.29
N THR A 292 -13.06 -6.85 -1.00
CA THR A 292 -13.38 -5.91 -2.09
C THR A 292 -13.13 -6.46 -3.49
N GLY A 293 -12.63 -7.68 -3.61
CA GLY A 293 -11.97 -8.11 -4.84
C GLY A 293 -10.64 -7.39 -5.09
N PRO A 294 -9.92 -7.76 -6.15
CA PRO A 294 -8.64 -7.14 -6.47
C PRO A 294 -8.82 -5.71 -7.01
N ILE A 295 -8.32 -4.71 -6.29
CA ILE A 295 -8.32 -3.31 -6.72
C ILE A 295 -6.92 -2.96 -7.23
N GLY A 296 -6.78 -2.81 -8.54
CA GLY A 296 -5.50 -2.55 -9.20
C GLY A 296 -4.95 -1.15 -8.96
N PHE A 297 -3.64 -0.98 -9.22
CA PHE A 297 -2.89 0.27 -9.21
C PHE A 297 -2.69 0.95 -7.85
N VAL A 298 -3.55 0.76 -6.86
CA VAL A 298 -3.44 1.42 -5.54
C VAL A 298 -2.10 1.10 -4.87
N SER A 299 -1.75 -0.18 -4.80
CA SER A 299 -0.47 -0.64 -4.24
C SER A 299 0.73 -0.15 -5.04
N LEU A 300 0.58 0.05 -6.36
CA LEU A 300 1.65 0.52 -7.25
C LEU A 300 1.97 2.00 -7.03
N ILE A 301 0.96 2.85 -6.86
CA ILE A 301 1.13 4.31 -6.89
C ILE A 301 1.26 4.95 -5.51
N SER A 302 0.72 4.32 -4.45
CA SER A 302 0.74 4.89 -3.09
C SER A 302 2.15 5.11 -2.55
N GLY A 303 3.05 4.14 -2.73
CA GLY A 303 4.44 4.24 -2.26
C GLY A 303 5.25 5.32 -2.98
N PRO A 304 5.30 5.37 -4.33
CA PRO A 304 5.99 6.43 -5.06
C PRO A 304 5.49 7.84 -4.74
N ILE A 305 4.19 8.03 -4.51
CA ILE A 305 3.64 9.31 -4.04
C ILE A 305 4.17 9.62 -2.64
N ALA A 306 4.14 8.63 -1.71
CA ALA A 306 4.65 8.80 -0.36
C ALA A 306 6.14 9.18 -0.34
N ILE A 307 6.97 8.49 -1.15
CA ILE A 307 8.41 8.77 -1.28
C ILE A 307 8.65 10.22 -1.72
N ARG A 308 7.86 10.72 -2.66
CA ARG A 308 8.00 12.12 -3.15
C ARG A 308 7.63 13.16 -2.10
N LEU A 309 6.66 12.86 -1.26
CA LEU A 309 6.18 13.78 -0.23
C LEU A 309 7.12 13.85 0.97
N VAL A 310 7.64 12.72 1.44
CA VAL A 310 8.37 12.65 2.73
C VAL A 310 9.72 11.94 2.69
N GLY A 311 10.12 11.44 1.51
CA GLY A 311 11.33 10.63 1.37
C GLY A 311 11.10 9.14 1.69
N ALA A 312 12.12 8.31 1.42
CA ALA A 312 12.01 6.87 1.48
C ALA A 312 11.77 6.33 2.91
N ASP A 313 12.38 6.95 3.93
CA ASP A 313 12.35 6.45 5.31
C ASP A 313 10.95 6.42 5.92
N ARG A 314 10.08 7.34 5.55
CA ARG A 314 8.71 7.49 6.08
C ARG A 314 7.63 7.10 5.07
N SER A 315 8.02 6.56 3.93
CA SER A 315 7.11 6.30 2.81
C SER A 315 6.06 5.24 3.16
N VAL A 316 6.40 4.21 3.95
CA VAL A 316 5.46 3.14 4.30
C VAL A 316 4.28 3.69 5.10
N ALA A 317 4.54 4.49 6.14
CA ALA A 317 3.49 5.08 6.96
C ALA A 317 2.57 6.02 6.16
N LEU A 318 3.13 6.78 5.21
CA LEU A 318 2.34 7.71 4.39
C LEU A 318 1.60 7.01 3.23
N ALA A 319 2.09 5.89 2.75
CA ALA A 319 1.42 5.11 1.70
C ALA A 319 0.04 4.59 2.16
N VAL A 320 -0.14 4.36 3.45
CA VAL A 320 -1.42 3.93 4.05
C VAL A 320 -2.54 4.97 3.80
N PRO A 321 -2.45 6.21 4.29
CA PRO A 321 -3.50 7.21 4.04
C PRO A 321 -3.59 7.61 2.56
N ILE A 322 -2.52 7.54 1.78
CA ILE A 322 -2.56 7.80 0.33
C ILE A 322 -3.40 6.73 -0.37
N GLY A 323 -3.19 5.44 -0.06
CA GLY A 323 -4.00 4.36 -0.61
C GLY A 323 -5.49 4.53 -0.25
N ALA A 324 -5.78 4.92 1.00
CA ALA A 324 -7.13 5.23 1.45
C ALA A 324 -7.77 6.37 0.63
N VAL A 325 -7.05 7.48 0.40
CA VAL A 325 -7.51 8.60 -0.43
C VAL A 325 -7.79 8.15 -1.87
N ILE A 326 -6.94 7.32 -2.45
CA ILE A 326 -7.09 6.86 -3.83
C ILE A 326 -8.37 6.02 -3.99
N VAL A 327 -8.57 5.02 -3.12
CA VAL A 327 -9.75 4.13 -3.24
C VAL A 327 -11.04 4.85 -2.88
N LEU A 328 -11.05 5.60 -1.78
CA LEU A 328 -12.22 6.37 -1.37
C LEU A 328 -12.56 7.47 -2.39
N GLY A 329 -11.55 8.15 -2.94
CA GLY A 329 -11.74 9.15 -3.99
C GLY A 329 -12.27 8.54 -5.29
N ALA A 330 -11.72 7.38 -5.70
CA ALA A 330 -12.23 6.64 -6.84
C ALA A 330 -13.68 6.18 -6.62
N ASP A 331 -14.02 5.74 -5.41
CA ASP A 331 -15.37 5.33 -5.08
C ASP A 331 -16.36 6.50 -5.10
N VAL A 332 -16.00 7.66 -4.55
CA VAL A 332 -16.80 8.90 -4.65
C VAL A 332 -17.02 9.30 -6.11
N LEU A 333 -15.98 9.23 -6.94
CA LEU A 333 -16.11 9.50 -8.37
C LEU A 333 -16.98 8.47 -9.10
N ALA A 334 -16.91 7.18 -8.70
CA ALA A 334 -17.74 6.11 -9.24
C ALA A 334 -19.22 6.35 -8.99
N GLN A 335 -19.56 6.92 -7.83
CA GLN A 335 -20.92 7.20 -7.43
C GLN A 335 -21.51 8.44 -8.10
N HIS A 336 -20.67 9.44 -8.42
CA HIS A 336 -21.10 10.76 -8.91
C HIS A 336 -20.70 11.02 -10.37
N GLY A 337 -19.93 10.12 -10.99
CA GLY A 337 -19.53 10.26 -12.39
C GLY A 337 -20.73 10.35 -13.29
N ALA A 338 -20.68 11.23 -14.30
CA ALA A 338 -21.70 11.39 -15.35
C ALA A 338 -21.91 10.14 -16.23
N LEU A 339 -21.43 9.00 -15.81
CA LEU A 339 -21.57 7.70 -16.46
C LEU A 339 -22.98 7.15 -16.16
N ILE A 340 -23.58 6.61 -17.18
CA ILE A 340 -25.00 6.18 -17.24
C ILE A 340 -25.31 5.03 -16.25
N SER A 341 -24.30 4.37 -15.69
CA SER A 341 -24.42 3.30 -14.69
C SER A 341 -23.28 3.34 -13.67
N PRO A 342 -23.51 2.86 -12.43
CA PRO A 342 -22.45 2.79 -11.43
C PRO A 342 -21.31 1.89 -11.89
N VAL A 343 -20.10 2.47 -11.96
CA VAL A 343 -18.88 1.76 -12.39
C VAL A 343 -18.21 1.13 -11.15
N PRO A 344 -17.71 -0.11 -11.24
CA PRO A 344 -16.92 -0.70 -10.16
C PRO A 344 -15.71 0.17 -9.78
N THR A 345 -15.43 0.30 -8.50
CA THR A 345 -14.33 1.12 -7.97
C THR A 345 -12.97 0.76 -8.59
N GLY A 346 -12.73 -0.54 -8.85
CA GLY A 346 -11.51 -1.04 -9.46
C GLY A 346 -11.25 -0.51 -10.88
N VAL A 347 -12.30 -0.25 -11.67
CA VAL A 347 -12.15 0.37 -13.02
C VAL A 347 -11.61 1.79 -12.88
N LEU A 348 -12.14 2.57 -11.96
CA LEU A 348 -11.71 3.96 -11.77
C LEU A 348 -10.30 4.06 -11.18
N THR A 349 -9.94 3.18 -10.25
CA THR A 349 -8.55 3.13 -9.77
C THR A 349 -7.58 2.77 -10.88
N ALA A 350 -7.95 1.88 -11.81
CA ALA A 350 -7.14 1.54 -12.98
C ALA A 350 -7.04 2.72 -13.96
N LEU A 351 -8.16 3.40 -14.23
CA LEU A 351 -8.21 4.55 -15.13
C LEU A 351 -7.36 5.73 -14.61
N LEU A 352 -7.37 5.97 -13.31
CA LEU A 352 -6.56 7.01 -12.66
C LEU A 352 -5.09 6.58 -12.51
N GLY A 353 -4.87 5.30 -12.22
CA GLY A 353 -3.54 4.76 -11.93
C GLY A 353 -2.67 4.57 -13.17
N ALA A 354 -3.24 4.12 -14.29
CA ALA A 354 -2.48 3.85 -15.50
C ALA A 354 -1.79 5.10 -16.09
N PRO A 355 -2.45 6.27 -16.24
CA PRO A 355 -1.78 7.49 -16.72
C PRO A 355 -0.69 7.97 -15.75
N TYR A 356 -0.91 7.88 -14.45
CA TYR A 356 0.10 8.22 -13.45
C TYR A 356 1.34 7.31 -13.57
N PHE A 357 1.13 6.02 -13.80
CA PHE A 357 2.21 5.06 -13.98
C PHE A 357 3.05 5.37 -15.23
N VAL A 358 2.41 5.65 -16.36
CA VAL A 358 3.09 6.06 -17.61
C VAL A 358 3.90 7.32 -17.36
N TRP A 359 3.32 8.33 -16.73
CA TRP A 359 4.04 9.55 -16.39
C TRP A 359 5.24 9.32 -15.46
N LEU A 360 5.12 8.39 -14.49
CA LEU A 360 6.20 8.03 -13.58
C LEU A 360 7.41 7.44 -14.32
N ILE A 361 7.15 6.58 -15.32
CA ILE A 361 8.20 5.94 -16.13
C ILE A 361 8.89 6.99 -17.02
N LEU A 362 8.11 7.84 -17.70
CA LEU A 362 8.65 8.86 -18.60
C LEU A 362 9.57 9.86 -17.88
N ARG A 363 9.19 10.29 -16.67
CA ARG A 363 10.02 11.20 -15.87
C ARG A 363 11.33 10.59 -15.38
N ARG A 364 11.38 9.28 -15.15
CA ARG A 364 12.63 8.60 -14.73
C ARG A 364 13.67 8.59 -15.84
N ARG A 365 13.26 8.48 -17.09
CA ARG A 365 14.17 8.52 -18.24
C ARG A 365 14.87 9.89 -18.38
N GLN A 366 14.21 10.98 -18.02
CA GLN A 366 14.77 12.33 -18.10
C GLN A 366 15.81 12.63 -17.00
N GLY A 367 15.74 11.97 -15.84
CA GLY A 367 16.72 12.11 -14.75
C GLY A 367 17.96 11.23 -14.87
N ALA A 368 17.99 10.28 -15.80
CA ALA A 368 19.13 9.40 -16.07
C ALA A 368 20.05 9.91 -17.21
N THR A 369 19.63 10.97 -17.91
CA THR A 369 20.34 11.59 -19.04
C THR A 369 20.85 13.01 -18.72
N ALA A 370 20.68 13.47 -17.49
CA ALA A 370 21.25 14.71 -16.94
C ALA A 370 22.22 14.38 -15.78
#